data_6f727404d3ce572636105dda7ae39a4e
#
_entry.id   6f727404d3ce572636105dda7ae39a4e
#
_cell.length_a   1.000
_cell.length_b   1.000
_cell.length_c   1.000
_cell.angle_alpha   90.00
_cell.angle_beta   90.00
_cell.angle_gamma   90.00
#
_symmetry.space_group_name_H-M   'P 1'
#
loop_
_entity.id
_entity.type
_entity.pdbx_description
1 polymer ?
#
loop_
_entity_poly.entity_id
_entity_poly.type
_entity_poly.pdbx_seq_one_letter_code
_entity_poly.pdbx_strand_id
1 'polypeptide(L)'
;MKRLLLCFLLLSAVQLTQAQYYKTDTVQRRGFDPSRLIIGGNLGLAFGDFTNINISPMVGYRISQLFGAGLSINAQYGSERFRDFYGNTGQRNQYSIFGGGVWGRVYPLDFLFIHIQPEYNKVSLKSTYYDTDPKTIVKDNYGVPSLLMGGGYTQPVGGRAAFSVMALYDVLQDNRSPYQNGLILRMGASLGF
;
A
#
# COMPACT_ATOMS: atom_id res chain seq x y z
N MET A 1 0.16 30.51 -14.42
CA MET A 1 -0.69 29.66 -15.26
C MET A 1 0.06 29.08 -16.48
N LYS A 2 0.74 29.89 -17.34
CA LYS A 2 1.46 29.37 -18.52
C LYS A 2 2.54 28.30 -18.21
N ARG A 3 3.27 28.44 -17.12
CA ARG A 3 4.32 27.48 -16.71
C ARG A 3 3.76 26.15 -16.22
N LEU A 4 2.60 26.17 -15.59
CA LEU A 4 1.89 24.94 -15.15
C LEU A 4 1.33 24.16 -16.36
N LEU A 5 0.84 24.87 -17.36
CA LEU A 5 0.34 24.26 -18.59
C LEU A 5 1.49 23.62 -19.39
N LEU A 6 2.67 24.24 -19.39
CA LEU A 6 3.86 23.70 -20.05
C LEU A 6 4.37 22.41 -19.37
N CYS A 7 4.36 22.37 -18.02
CA CYS A 7 4.69 21.16 -17.27
C CYS A 7 3.69 20.03 -17.53
N PHE A 8 2.40 20.34 -17.64
CA PHE A 8 1.38 19.36 -17.97
C PHE A 8 1.51 18.82 -19.40
N LEU A 9 1.88 19.68 -20.36
CA LEU A 9 2.15 19.30 -21.74
C LEU A 9 3.42 18.46 -21.90
N LEU A 10 4.46 18.73 -21.12
CA LEU A 10 5.68 17.93 -21.10
C LEU A 10 5.44 16.55 -20.46
N LEU A 11 4.65 16.47 -19.37
CA LEU A 11 4.25 15.20 -18.78
C LEU A 11 3.40 14.35 -19.74
N SER A 12 2.50 14.96 -20.51
CA SER A 12 1.68 14.23 -21.48
C SER A 12 2.49 13.75 -22.71
N ALA A 13 3.53 14.48 -23.12
CA ALA A 13 4.40 14.08 -24.22
C ALA A 13 5.26 12.86 -23.89
N VAL A 14 5.67 12.69 -22.65
CA VAL A 14 6.41 11.49 -22.18
C VAL A 14 5.55 10.22 -22.22
N GLN A 15 4.23 10.34 -22.14
CA GLN A 15 3.31 9.19 -22.18
C GLN A 15 3.15 8.62 -23.61
N LEU A 16 3.32 9.44 -24.64
CA LEU A 16 3.12 9.01 -26.04
C LEU A 16 4.26 8.13 -26.58
N THR A 17 5.45 8.19 -25.97
CA THR A 17 6.61 7.41 -26.41
C THR A 17 6.59 5.96 -25.90
N GLN A 18 5.77 5.62 -24.93
CA GLN A 18 5.71 4.28 -24.31
C GLN A 18 4.67 3.34 -24.95
N ALA A 19 3.76 3.86 -25.79
CA ALA A 19 2.66 3.09 -26.38
C ALA A 19 3.09 2.09 -27.47
N GLN A 20 4.36 2.06 -27.89
CA GLN A 20 4.81 1.25 -29.02
C GLN A 20 5.53 -0.06 -28.64
N TYR A 21 5.65 -0.41 -27.36
CA TYR A 21 6.40 -1.60 -26.94
C TYR A 21 5.50 -2.72 -26.37
N TYR A 22 4.37 -3.00 -27.01
CA TYR A 22 3.60 -4.20 -26.67
C TYR A 22 3.68 -5.21 -27.81
N LYS A 23 4.66 -6.13 -27.72
CA LYS A 23 4.73 -7.31 -28.58
C LYS A 23 3.74 -8.34 -28.06
N THR A 24 2.61 -8.45 -28.71
CA THR A 24 1.61 -9.50 -28.41
C THR A 24 2.15 -10.84 -28.87
N ASP A 25 2.81 -11.58 -27.98
CA ASP A 25 3.10 -12.99 -28.18
C ASP A 25 1.82 -13.80 -27.93
N THR A 26 1.10 -14.09 -29.01
CA THR A 26 -0.14 -14.89 -29.05
C THR A 26 0.12 -16.40 -28.93
N VAL A 27 1.14 -16.83 -28.24
CA VAL A 27 1.30 -18.25 -27.94
C VAL A 27 0.56 -18.54 -26.63
N GLN A 28 -0.65 -19.05 -26.72
CA GLN A 28 -1.36 -19.63 -25.56
C GLN A 28 -0.56 -20.85 -25.06
N ARG A 29 0.39 -20.62 -24.16
CA ARG A 29 1.03 -21.69 -23.42
C ARG A 29 0.01 -22.23 -22.40
N ARG A 30 -0.47 -23.46 -22.63
CA ARG A 30 -1.23 -24.20 -21.62
C ARG A 30 -0.24 -24.59 -20.51
N GLY A 31 -0.42 -24.00 -19.31
CA GLY A 31 0.41 -24.29 -18.13
C GLY A 31 0.81 -23.03 -17.37
N PHE A 32 1.61 -23.21 -16.31
CA PHE A 32 2.17 -22.13 -15.51
C PHE A 32 3.17 -21.32 -16.34
N ASP A 33 2.92 -20.03 -16.46
CA ASP A 33 3.80 -19.11 -17.18
C ASP A 33 4.51 -18.18 -16.18
N PRO A 34 5.82 -18.38 -15.95
CA PRO A 34 6.58 -17.54 -15.02
C PRO A 34 6.61 -16.06 -15.41
N SER A 35 6.34 -15.73 -16.69
CA SER A 35 6.29 -14.35 -17.12
C SER A 35 5.09 -13.58 -16.57
N ARG A 36 4.06 -14.29 -16.13
CA ARG A 36 2.84 -13.73 -15.52
C ARG A 36 2.92 -13.63 -14.00
N LEU A 37 4.02 -14.10 -13.39
CA LEU A 37 4.23 -13.99 -11.96
C LEU A 37 4.53 -12.54 -11.58
N ILE A 38 3.78 -12.01 -10.63
CA ILE A 38 3.95 -10.68 -10.07
C ILE A 38 4.58 -10.84 -8.70
N ILE A 39 5.77 -10.28 -8.50
CA ILE A 39 6.45 -10.21 -7.20
C ILE A 39 6.74 -8.76 -6.93
N GLY A 40 6.31 -8.26 -5.78
CA GLY A 40 6.50 -6.85 -5.46
C GLY A 40 6.17 -6.55 -4.01
N GLY A 41 5.96 -5.29 -3.75
CA GLY A 41 5.55 -4.83 -2.44
C GLY A 41 5.40 -3.33 -2.38
N ASN A 42 4.85 -2.87 -1.27
CA ASN A 42 4.66 -1.47 -0.99
C ASN A 42 5.46 -1.09 0.26
N LEU A 43 5.95 0.13 0.26
CA LEU A 43 6.62 0.77 1.39
C LEU A 43 5.85 2.04 1.74
N GLY A 44 5.70 2.28 3.03
CA GLY A 44 5.20 3.54 3.57
C GLY A 44 6.09 3.98 4.72
N LEU A 45 6.56 5.22 4.68
CA LEU A 45 7.44 5.78 5.70
C LEU A 45 6.92 7.15 6.10
N ALA A 46 6.83 7.39 7.41
CA ALA A 46 6.58 8.69 7.98
C ALA A 46 7.44 8.84 9.24
N PHE A 47 8.04 10.00 9.45
CA PHE A 47 8.93 10.29 10.57
C PHE A 47 8.59 11.62 11.22
N GLY A 48 8.83 11.73 12.52
CA GLY A 48 8.58 12.90 13.32
C GLY A 48 7.97 12.53 14.67
N ASP A 49 7.08 13.37 15.18
CA ASP A 49 6.29 13.04 16.38
C ASP A 49 5.37 11.84 16.13
N PHE A 50 4.93 11.68 14.89
CA PHE A 50 4.32 10.48 14.35
C PHE A 50 5.34 9.73 13.48
N THR A 51 5.70 8.53 13.90
CA THR A 51 6.55 7.62 13.12
C THR A 51 5.70 6.46 12.65
N ASN A 52 5.76 6.16 11.35
CA ASN A 52 5.08 5.01 10.77
C ASN A 52 5.99 4.37 9.72
N ILE A 53 6.16 3.07 9.84
CA ILE A 53 6.88 2.23 8.88
C ILE A 53 5.94 1.11 8.48
N ASN A 54 5.62 1.04 7.20
CA ASN A 54 4.80 -0.02 6.62
C ASN A 54 5.58 -0.73 5.53
N ILE A 55 5.59 -2.06 5.58
CA ILE A 55 6.18 -2.94 4.57
C ILE A 55 5.13 -3.98 4.22
N SER A 56 4.75 -4.03 2.94
CA SER A 56 3.69 -4.93 2.46
C SER A 56 4.16 -5.69 1.22
N PRO A 57 4.94 -6.77 1.38
CA PRO A 57 5.31 -7.65 0.28
C PRO A 57 4.07 -8.33 -0.31
N MET A 58 4.08 -8.52 -1.62
CA MET A 58 3.00 -9.14 -2.36
C MET A 58 3.52 -10.10 -3.43
N VAL A 59 2.79 -11.17 -3.63
CA VAL A 59 3.01 -12.12 -4.72
C VAL A 59 1.68 -12.41 -5.39
N GLY A 60 1.69 -12.57 -6.70
CA GLY A 60 0.46 -12.85 -7.44
C GLY A 60 0.73 -13.34 -8.84
N TYR A 61 -0.34 -13.48 -9.58
CA TYR A 61 -0.33 -13.99 -10.93
C TYR A 61 -1.26 -13.17 -11.82
N ARG A 62 -0.81 -12.79 -12.99
CA ARG A 62 -1.63 -12.14 -14.01
C ARG A 62 -2.44 -13.21 -14.76
N ILE A 63 -3.68 -13.41 -14.33
CA ILE A 63 -4.58 -14.44 -14.85
C ILE A 63 -4.92 -14.16 -16.31
N SER A 64 -5.16 -12.90 -16.62
CA SER A 64 -5.40 -12.40 -17.99
C SER A 64 -4.81 -11.00 -18.16
N GLN A 65 -4.96 -10.40 -19.32
CA GLN A 65 -4.56 -9.00 -19.56
C GLN A 65 -5.33 -8.04 -18.63
N LEU A 66 -6.59 -8.39 -18.31
CA LEU A 66 -7.48 -7.57 -17.49
C LEU A 66 -7.41 -7.90 -15.99
N PHE A 67 -7.00 -9.12 -15.59
CA PHE A 67 -7.13 -9.60 -14.22
C PHE A 67 -5.81 -10.11 -13.65
N GLY A 68 -5.51 -9.68 -12.44
CA GLY A 68 -4.45 -10.23 -11.60
C GLY A 68 -4.95 -10.48 -10.20
N ALA A 69 -4.43 -11.51 -9.54
CA ALA A 69 -4.74 -11.82 -8.16
C ALA A 69 -3.53 -12.42 -7.44
N GLY A 70 -3.54 -12.35 -6.11
CA GLY A 70 -2.44 -12.87 -5.32
C GLY A 70 -2.63 -12.73 -3.83
N LEU A 71 -1.52 -12.87 -3.13
CA LEU A 71 -1.42 -12.78 -1.68
C LEU A 71 -0.56 -11.58 -1.29
N SER A 72 -0.85 -11.00 -0.14
CA SER A 72 -0.05 -9.95 0.46
C SER A 72 0.11 -10.19 1.96
N ILE A 73 1.25 -9.79 2.48
CA ILE A 73 1.51 -9.69 3.91
C ILE A 73 1.60 -8.21 4.23
N ASN A 74 1.16 -7.83 5.43
CA ASN A 74 1.24 -6.47 5.92
C ASN A 74 1.98 -6.47 7.25
N ALA A 75 3.06 -5.70 7.35
CA ALA A 75 3.80 -5.46 8.59
C ALA A 75 3.94 -3.96 8.76
N GLN A 76 3.40 -3.43 9.85
CA GLN A 76 3.43 -2.01 10.13
C GLN A 76 3.81 -1.76 11.59
N TYR A 77 4.66 -0.78 11.79
CA TYR A 77 5.00 -0.25 13.09
C TYR A 77 4.74 1.25 13.12
N GLY A 78 4.07 1.70 14.17
CA GLY A 78 3.83 3.12 14.38
C GLY A 78 4.09 3.53 15.82
N SER A 79 4.48 4.79 15.97
CA SER A 79 4.70 5.42 17.27
C SER A 79 4.29 6.88 17.21
N GLU A 80 3.45 7.28 18.12
CA GLU A 80 2.95 8.64 18.27
C GLU A 80 3.28 9.17 19.65
N ARG A 81 3.81 10.38 19.73
CA ARG A 81 4.16 11.06 20.99
C ARG A 81 3.26 12.26 21.17
N PHE A 82 2.59 12.29 22.32
CA PHE A 82 1.83 13.44 22.76
C PHE A 82 2.68 14.23 23.75
N ARG A 83 2.97 15.48 23.42
CA ARG A 83 3.76 16.39 24.24
C ARG A 83 2.84 17.34 25.01
N ASP A 84 3.25 17.67 26.23
CA ASP A 84 2.62 18.73 27.02
C ASP A 84 2.97 20.12 26.49
N PHE A 85 2.39 21.14 27.08
CA PHE A 85 2.67 22.55 26.75
C PHE A 85 4.16 22.93 26.92
N TYR A 86 4.89 22.23 27.77
CA TYR A 86 6.31 22.45 28.03
C TYR A 86 7.25 21.64 27.13
N GLY A 87 6.68 20.85 26.21
CA GLY A 87 7.43 20.02 25.27
C GLY A 87 7.86 18.65 25.81
N ASN A 88 7.48 18.29 27.05
CA ASN A 88 7.75 16.96 27.60
C ASN A 88 6.79 15.94 27.03
N THR A 89 7.23 14.69 26.92
CA THR A 89 6.36 13.59 26.48
C THR A 89 5.48 13.13 27.63
N GLY A 90 4.19 13.49 27.63
CA GLY A 90 3.20 13.01 28.59
C GLY A 90 2.70 11.61 28.29
N GLN A 91 2.48 11.29 27.01
CA GLN A 91 2.00 9.99 26.56
C GLN A 91 2.71 9.55 25.28
N ARG A 92 2.96 8.24 25.17
CA ARG A 92 3.45 7.62 23.92
C ARG A 92 2.60 6.42 23.59
N ASN A 93 2.01 6.44 22.39
CA ASN A 93 1.31 5.31 21.82
C ASN A 93 2.20 4.62 20.80
N GLN A 94 2.32 3.31 20.91
CA GLN A 94 3.04 2.48 19.96
C GLN A 94 2.08 1.40 19.48
N TYR A 95 2.09 1.13 18.19
CA TYR A 95 1.31 0.04 17.62
C TYR A 95 2.15 -0.77 16.64
N SER A 96 1.92 -2.07 16.67
CA SER A 96 2.47 -3.02 15.71
C SER A 96 1.31 -3.77 15.08
N ILE A 97 1.30 -3.81 13.76
CA ILE A 97 0.28 -4.51 12.98
C ILE A 97 0.98 -5.55 12.15
N PHE A 98 0.48 -6.77 12.23
CA PHE A 98 0.92 -7.87 11.39
C PHE A 98 -0.30 -8.60 10.85
N GLY A 99 -0.36 -8.77 9.53
CA GLY A 99 -1.49 -9.41 8.91
C GLY A 99 -1.19 -9.82 7.49
N GLY A 100 -2.24 -10.16 6.79
CA GLY A 100 -2.17 -10.53 5.39
C GLY A 100 -3.54 -10.73 4.80
N GLY A 101 -3.58 -10.88 3.50
CA GLY A 101 -4.81 -11.06 2.76
C GLY A 101 -4.58 -11.51 1.33
N VAL A 102 -5.67 -11.63 0.64
CA VAL A 102 -5.68 -11.84 -0.80
C VAL A 102 -5.94 -10.49 -1.48
N TRP A 103 -5.42 -10.32 -2.68
CA TRP A 103 -5.72 -9.14 -3.47
C TRP A 103 -6.15 -9.51 -4.87
N GLY A 104 -7.00 -8.65 -5.44
CA GLY A 104 -7.42 -8.70 -6.82
C GLY A 104 -7.22 -7.34 -7.47
N ARG A 105 -6.82 -7.35 -8.73
CA ARG A 105 -6.70 -6.15 -9.56
C ARG A 105 -7.39 -6.36 -10.89
N VAL A 106 -8.09 -5.31 -11.32
CA VAL A 106 -8.63 -5.18 -12.67
C VAL A 106 -7.87 -4.05 -13.35
N TYR A 107 -7.37 -4.30 -14.54
CA TYR A 107 -6.60 -3.33 -15.34
C TYR A 107 -7.46 -2.86 -16.53
N PRO A 108 -8.32 -1.83 -16.37
CA PRO A 108 -9.10 -1.29 -17.48
C PRO A 108 -8.22 -0.66 -18.56
N LEU A 109 -7.06 -0.18 -18.17
CA LEU A 109 -5.98 0.32 -19.02
C LEU A 109 -4.65 -0.23 -18.51
N ASP A 110 -3.64 -0.34 -19.36
CA ASP A 110 -2.34 -0.92 -18.97
C ASP A 110 -1.66 -0.19 -17.81
N PHE A 111 -1.93 1.10 -17.67
CA PHE A 111 -1.35 1.94 -16.64
C PHE A 111 -2.29 2.24 -15.45
N LEU A 112 -3.58 1.89 -15.53
CA LEU A 112 -4.55 2.09 -14.45
C LEU A 112 -5.09 0.75 -13.95
N PHE A 113 -5.26 0.64 -12.65
CA PHE A 113 -5.89 -0.53 -12.05
C PHE A 113 -6.87 -0.16 -10.93
N ILE A 114 -7.89 -0.99 -10.80
CA ILE A 114 -8.77 -1.03 -9.64
C ILE A 114 -8.26 -2.17 -8.74
N HIS A 115 -8.22 -1.96 -7.43
CA HIS A 115 -7.68 -2.88 -6.45
C HIS A 115 -8.70 -3.18 -5.37
N ILE A 116 -8.81 -4.44 -5.01
CA ILE A 116 -9.58 -4.93 -3.87
C ILE A 116 -8.71 -5.88 -3.06
N GLN A 117 -8.71 -5.73 -1.73
CA GLN A 117 -7.86 -6.50 -0.83
C GLN A 117 -8.58 -6.74 0.51
N PRO A 118 -9.32 -7.84 0.65
CA PRO A 118 -9.68 -8.33 1.97
C PRO A 118 -8.43 -8.80 2.71
N GLU A 119 -8.27 -8.33 3.95
CA GLU A 119 -7.15 -8.67 4.80
C GLU A 119 -7.58 -8.84 6.25
N TYR A 120 -6.79 -9.57 7.02
CA TYR A 120 -6.97 -9.71 8.46
C TYR A 120 -5.68 -9.30 9.16
N ASN A 121 -5.79 -8.35 10.10
CA ASN A 121 -4.67 -7.76 10.79
C ASN A 121 -4.76 -8.05 12.29
N LYS A 122 -3.65 -8.48 12.87
CA LYS A 122 -3.44 -8.53 14.33
C LYS A 122 -2.76 -7.24 14.74
N VAL A 123 -3.41 -6.50 15.61
CA VAL A 123 -2.96 -5.21 16.13
C VAL A 123 -2.51 -5.39 17.57
N SER A 124 -1.32 -4.89 17.89
CA SER A 124 -0.78 -4.82 19.24
C SER A 124 -0.56 -3.35 19.58
N LEU A 125 -1.30 -2.84 20.56
CA LEU A 125 -1.20 -1.48 21.06
C LEU A 125 -0.44 -1.47 22.39
N LYS A 126 0.41 -0.46 22.59
CA LYS A 126 1.08 -0.17 23.84
C LYS A 126 1.03 1.34 24.08
N SER A 127 0.27 1.74 25.09
CA SER A 127 0.22 3.12 25.56
C SER A 127 1.04 3.26 26.84
N THR A 128 1.96 4.21 26.86
CA THR A 128 2.81 4.52 28.02
C THR A 128 2.50 5.93 28.46
N TYR A 129 2.07 6.07 29.72
CA TYR A 129 1.80 7.34 30.37
C TYR A 129 3.00 7.69 31.24
N TYR A 130 3.57 8.85 31.03
CA TYR A 130 4.76 9.32 31.76
C TYR A 130 4.42 10.25 32.93
N ASP A 131 3.15 10.72 32.99
CA ASP A 131 2.66 11.64 34.01
C ASP A 131 2.32 10.93 35.34
N THR A 132 2.43 9.61 35.36
CA THR A 132 2.19 8.80 36.57
C THR A 132 3.51 8.25 37.13
N ASP A 133 3.61 8.21 38.44
CA ASP A 133 4.74 7.58 39.14
C ASP A 133 4.21 6.43 40.05
N PRO A 134 4.53 5.16 39.73
CA PRO A 134 5.30 4.66 38.60
C PRO A 134 4.56 4.79 37.26
N LYS A 135 5.32 4.84 36.12
CA LYS A 135 4.79 4.92 34.77
C LYS A 135 3.76 3.82 34.48
N THR A 136 2.60 4.21 33.99
CA THR A 136 1.53 3.26 33.67
C THR A 136 1.68 2.79 32.23
N ILE A 137 1.64 1.47 32.01
CA ILE A 137 1.71 0.84 30.73
C ILE A 137 0.43 0.03 30.49
N VAL A 138 -0.32 0.40 29.46
CA VAL A 138 -1.52 -0.32 29.02
C VAL A 138 -1.19 -1.02 27.71
N LYS A 139 -1.51 -2.30 27.60
CA LYS A 139 -1.34 -3.11 26.40
C LYS A 139 -2.69 -3.68 25.97
N ASP A 140 -2.97 -3.64 24.69
CA ASP A 140 -4.13 -4.27 24.08
C ASP A 140 -3.71 -5.03 22.81
N ASN A 141 -4.32 -6.21 22.60
CA ASN A 141 -4.06 -7.04 21.42
C ASN A 141 -5.39 -7.54 20.88
N TYR A 142 -5.63 -7.27 19.60
CA TYR A 142 -6.87 -7.71 18.96
C TYR A 142 -6.64 -8.01 17.48
N GLY A 143 -7.58 -8.72 16.88
CA GLY A 143 -7.64 -8.97 15.47
C GLY A 143 -8.77 -8.18 14.82
N VAL A 144 -8.55 -7.69 13.61
CA VAL A 144 -9.53 -6.89 12.88
C VAL A 144 -9.50 -7.20 11.39
N PRO A 145 -10.66 -7.47 10.76
CA PRO A 145 -10.76 -7.56 9.31
C PRO A 145 -10.77 -6.16 8.70
N SER A 146 -10.25 -6.04 7.47
CA SER A 146 -10.34 -4.85 6.65
C SER A 146 -10.65 -5.24 5.22
N LEU A 147 -11.38 -4.41 4.51
CA LEU A 147 -11.61 -4.55 3.08
C LEU A 147 -11.12 -3.28 2.37
N LEU A 148 -9.90 -3.35 1.86
CA LEU A 148 -9.30 -2.23 1.16
C LEU A 148 -9.78 -2.23 -0.29
N MET A 149 -10.35 -1.12 -0.73
CA MET A 149 -10.76 -0.90 -2.10
C MET A 149 -10.24 0.44 -2.61
N GLY A 150 -9.90 0.49 -3.88
CA GLY A 150 -9.44 1.73 -4.49
C GLY A 150 -8.84 1.52 -5.87
N GLY A 151 -7.96 2.40 -6.25
CA GLY A 151 -7.32 2.36 -7.56
C GLY A 151 -5.91 2.90 -7.53
N GLY A 152 -5.20 2.67 -8.61
CA GLY A 152 -3.83 3.12 -8.72
C GLY A 152 -3.34 3.22 -10.15
N TYR A 153 -2.17 3.81 -10.25
CA TYR A 153 -1.43 4.00 -11.47
C TYR A 153 -0.16 3.15 -11.43
N THR A 154 0.18 2.54 -12.55
CA THR A 154 1.41 1.78 -12.71
C THR A 154 2.24 2.38 -13.84
N GLN A 155 3.52 2.62 -13.58
CA GLN A 155 4.51 3.08 -14.54
C GLN A 155 5.55 1.99 -14.77
N PRO A 156 5.67 1.41 -15.97
CA PRO A 156 6.81 0.58 -16.34
C PRO A 156 8.11 1.39 -16.26
N VAL A 157 9.15 0.80 -15.65
CA VAL A 157 10.47 1.47 -15.47
C VAL A 157 11.55 0.82 -16.34
N GLY A 158 11.25 -0.31 -16.95
CA GLY A 158 12.13 -1.05 -17.86
C GLY A 158 12.08 -2.55 -17.63
N GLY A 159 12.24 -3.32 -18.69
CA GLY A 159 12.13 -4.78 -18.66
C GLY A 159 10.76 -5.21 -18.14
N ARG A 160 10.77 -5.94 -17.01
CA ARG A 160 9.55 -6.43 -16.32
C ARG A 160 9.28 -5.68 -15.00
N ALA A 161 10.00 -4.60 -14.75
CA ALA A 161 9.85 -3.81 -13.53
C ALA A 161 8.83 -2.69 -13.74
N ALA A 162 8.01 -2.45 -12.72
CA ALA A 162 7.06 -1.35 -12.69
C ALA A 162 7.02 -0.71 -11.30
N PHE A 163 6.80 0.58 -11.29
CA PHE A 163 6.48 1.36 -10.10
C PHE A 163 4.98 1.62 -10.06
N SER A 164 4.38 1.57 -8.88
CA SER A 164 2.96 1.84 -8.72
C SER A 164 2.67 2.78 -7.56
N VAL A 165 1.65 3.59 -7.73
CA VAL A 165 1.05 4.42 -6.69
C VAL A 165 -0.44 4.10 -6.64
N MET A 166 -0.98 3.89 -5.44
CA MET A 166 -2.40 3.59 -5.27
C MET A 166 -2.98 4.30 -4.05
N ALA A 167 -4.26 4.62 -4.17
CA ALA A 167 -5.09 5.17 -3.12
C ALA A 167 -6.18 4.15 -2.78
N LEU A 168 -6.23 3.75 -1.52
CA LEU A 168 -7.15 2.74 -1.00
C LEU A 168 -7.97 3.32 0.14
N TYR A 169 -9.14 2.74 0.36
CA TYR A 169 -10.03 3.05 1.46
C TYR A 169 -10.52 1.75 2.09
N ASP A 170 -10.56 1.69 3.42
CA ASP A 170 -11.13 0.55 4.13
C ASP A 170 -12.65 0.68 4.16
N VAL A 171 -13.34 -0.14 3.37
CA VAL A 171 -14.80 -0.08 3.21
C VAL A 171 -15.53 -0.59 4.45
N LEU A 172 -14.92 -1.49 5.23
CA LEU A 172 -15.55 -2.03 6.44
C LEU A 172 -15.61 -1.00 7.56
N GLN A 173 -14.66 -0.04 7.61
CA GLN A 173 -14.60 1.02 8.64
C GLN A 173 -14.82 0.49 10.05
N ASP A 174 -14.27 -0.70 10.36
CA ASP A 174 -14.32 -1.23 11.71
C ASP A 174 -13.67 -0.24 12.68
N ASN A 175 -14.30 0.00 13.84
CA ASN A 175 -13.82 0.96 14.85
C ASN A 175 -12.43 0.64 15.41
N ARG A 176 -11.94 -0.58 15.20
CA ARG A 176 -10.60 -1.04 15.57
C ARG A 176 -9.65 -1.13 14.40
N SER A 177 -10.12 -0.80 13.17
CA SER A 177 -9.28 -0.84 11.98
C SER A 177 -8.16 0.20 12.08
N PRO A 178 -6.92 -0.17 11.75
CA PRO A 178 -5.81 0.79 11.68
C PRO A 178 -5.96 1.80 10.53
N TYR A 179 -6.94 1.60 9.66
CA TYR A 179 -7.22 2.41 8.48
C TYR A 179 -8.48 3.25 8.61
N GLN A 180 -8.98 3.42 9.82
CA GLN A 180 -10.23 4.12 10.08
C GLN A 180 -10.20 5.56 9.56
N ASN A 181 -11.29 5.95 8.87
CA ASN A 181 -11.55 7.32 8.40
C ASN A 181 -10.45 7.95 7.53
N GLY A 182 -9.53 7.17 6.98
CA GLY A 182 -8.39 7.66 6.22
C GLY A 182 -8.28 7.11 4.81
N LEU A 183 -7.73 7.92 3.92
CA LEU A 183 -7.24 7.49 2.63
C LEU A 183 -5.83 6.88 2.83
N ILE A 184 -5.65 5.66 2.34
CA ILE A 184 -4.39 4.94 2.43
C ILE A 184 -3.63 5.13 1.12
N LEU A 185 -2.53 5.86 1.15
CA LEU A 185 -1.64 6.00 0.01
C LEU A 185 -0.51 4.98 0.13
N ARG A 186 -0.34 4.17 -0.90
CA ARG A 186 0.74 3.19 -1.01
C ARG A 186 1.54 3.41 -2.27
N MET A 187 2.85 3.32 -2.14
CA MET A 187 3.79 3.33 -3.26
C MET A 187 4.56 2.02 -3.25
N GLY A 188 4.82 1.47 -4.43
CA GLY A 188 5.49 0.18 -4.49
C GLY A 188 6.16 -0.07 -5.81
N ALA A 189 6.93 -1.15 -5.82
CA ALA A 189 7.57 -1.65 -7.02
C ALA A 189 7.21 -3.14 -7.20
N SER A 190 7.12 -3.56 -8.44
CA SER A 190 6.85 -4.95 -8.77
C SER A 190 7.67 -5.40 -9.99
N LEU A 191 7.94 -6.71 -10.01
CA LEU A 191 8.48 -7.43 -11.16
C LEU A 191 7.39 -8.32 -11.71
N GLY A 192 7.31 -8.49 -13.02
CA GLY A 192 6.29 -9.34 -13.65
C GLY A 192 5.15 -8.54 -14.31
N PHE A 193 5.49 -7.37 -14.79
CA PHE A 193 4.54 -6.48 -15.47
C PHE A 193 4.61 -6.64 -16.97
#